data_87be959741fabde5307897d0664328d8
#
_entry.id   87be959741fabde5307897d0664328d8
#
_cell.length_a   1.000
_cell.length_b   1.000
_cell.length_c   1.000
_cell.angle_alpha   90.00
_cell.angle_beta   90.00
_cell.angle_gamma   90.00
#
_symmetry.space_group_name_H-M   'P 1'
#
loop_
_entity.id
_entity.type
_entity.pdbx_description
1 polymer ?
#
loop_
_entity_poly.entity_id
_entity_poly.type
_entity_poly.pdbx_seq_one_letter_code
_entity_poly.pdbx_strand_id
1 'polypeptide(L)'
;MWRLRDDDSQPVITAAEQIHSAHRMCHLKLSKTAILFFMSKGSEYLTERYVVTELPEPFPCFLRRRPVWQMNDWPICFLFGGSGAPQAADSVETLAALGVKNIIAVGMFGAFSADVQPGEIVVP
;
A
#
# COMPACT_ATOMS: atom_id res chain seq x y z
N MET A 1 26.20 17.48 5.93
CA MET A 1 24.91 17.38 6.65
C MET A 1 23.81 17.90 5.75
N TRP A 2 22.94 17.07 5.25
CA TRP A 2 21.77 17.47 4.46
C TRP A 2 20.78 18.11 5.43
N ARG A 3 20.59 19.43 5.32
CA ARG A 3 19.46 20.07 5.97
C ARG A 3 18.26 19.93 5.05
N LEU A 4 17.27 19.14 5.47
CA LEU A 4 15.94 19.25 4.90
C LEU A 4 15.48 20.68 5.14
N ARG A 5 15.21 21.41 4.08
CA ARG A 5 14.48 22.68 4.22
C ARG A 5 13.05 22.31 4.55
N ASP A 6 12.51 22.91 5.60
CA ASP A 6 11.07 22.91 5.83
C ASP A 6 10.45 23.64 4.62
N ASP A 7 9.91 22.87 3.72
CA ASP A 7 9.22 23.39 2.54
C ASP A 7 7.71 23.22 2.78
N ASP A 8 7.05 24.30 3.16
CA ASP A 8 5.61 24.37 3.38
C ASP A 8 4.82 24.60 2.08
N SER A 9 5.48 24.52 0.92
CA SER A 9 4.82 24.67 -0.37
C SER A 9 3.88 23.48 -0.63
N GLN A 10 2.75 23.79 -1.26
CA GLN A 10 1.83 22.74 -1.67
C GLN A 10 2.44 21.88 -2.79
N PRO A 11 2.20 20.56 -2.79
CA PRO A 11 2.66 19.68 -3.87
C PRO A 11 2.13 20.18 -5.23
N VAL A 12 2.97 20.17 -6.24
CA VAL A 12 2.58 20.54 -7.61
C VAL A 12 1.65 19.48 -8.21
N ILE A 13 1.84 18.23 -7.82
CA ILE A 13 0.99 17.09 -8.24
C ILE A 13 0.64 16.31 -6.99
N THR A 14 -0.66 16.13 -6.76
CA THR A 14 -1.18 15.33 -5.66
C THR A 14 -1.63 13.95 -6.13
N ALA A 15 -1.69 12.97 -5.24
CA ALA A 15 -2.23 11.64 -5.55
C ALA A 15 -3.70 11.73 -6.03
N ALA A 16 -4.48 12.64 -5.47
CA ALA A 16 -5.86 12.87 -5.90
C ALA A 16 -5.94 13.35 -7.35
N GLU A 17 -5.07 14.25 -7.76
CA GLU A 17 -5.01 14.71 -9.15
C GLU A 17 -4.54 13.61 -10.10
N GLN A 18 -3.60 12.77 -9.67
CA GLN A 18 -3.15 11.62 -10.48
C GLN A 18 -4.28 10.61 -10.73
N ILE A 19 -5.08 10.31 -9.70
CA ILE A 19 -6.20 9.37 -9.80
C ILE A 19 -7.29 9.90 -10.75
N HIS A 20 -7.50 11.22 -10.76
CA HIS A 20 -8.54 11.88 -11.55
C HIS A 20 -8.02 12.48 -12.86
N SER A 21 -6.77 12.23 -13.25
CA SER A 21 -6.24 12.73 -14.52
C SER A 21 -7.02 12.15 -15.71
N ALA A 22 -7.12 12.92 -16.81
CA ALA A 22 -7.85 12.52 -18.03
C ALA A 22 -7.37 11.19 -18.63
N HIS A 23 -6.16 10.77 -18.31
CA HIS A 23 -5.58 9.51 -18.76
C HIS A 23 -5.76 8.34 -17.78
N ARG A 24 -6.30 8.58 -16.57
CA ARG A 24 -6.41 7.59 -15.50
C ARG A 24 -7.63 7.86 -14.63
N MET A 25 -8.81 7.84 -15.21
CA MET A 25 -10.02 7.82 -14.39
C MET A 25 -10.07 6.49 -13.64
N CYS A 26 -9.84 6.54 -12.33
CA CYS A 26 -9.92 5.38 -11.46
C CYS A 26 -11.27 5.37 -10.74
N HIS A 27 -12.05 4.31 -10.97
CA HIS A 27 -13.33 4.08 -10.30
C HIS A 27 -13.23 3.07 -9.16
N LEU A 28 -12.00 2.76 -8.75
CA LEU A 28 -11.71 1.77 -7.73
C LEU A 28 -12.31 2.18 -6.38
N LYS A 29 -13.19 1.34 -5.86
CA LYS A 29 -13.77 1.51 -4.52
C LYS A 29 -13.09 0.55 -3.56
N LEU A 30 -12.37 1.11 -2.60
CA LEU A 30 -11.62 0.35 -1.61
C LEU A 30 -12.33 0.32 -0.25
N SER A 31 -12.04 -0.71 0.52
CA SER A 31 -12.38 -0.77 1.93
C SER A 31 -11.66 0.34 2.71
N LYS A 32 -12.19 0.70 3.87
CA LYS A 32 -11.56 1.72 4.73
C LYS A 32 -10.24 1.28 5.35
N THR A 33 -9.98 -0.01 5.36
CA THR A 33 -8.73 -0.60 5.86
C THR A 33 -8.03 -1.32 4.73
N ALA A 34 -6.73 -1.07 4.58
CA ALA A 34 -5.88 -1.73 3.60
C ALA A 34 -4.65 -2.36 4.27
N ILE A 35 -4.23 -3.53 3.77
CA ILE A 35 -2.95 -4.14 4.11
C ILE A 35 -2.00 -3.94 2.93
N LEU A 36 -0.87 -3.31 3.18
CA LEU A 36 0.24 -3.17 2.24
C LEU A 36 1.32 -4.19 2.55
N PHE A 37 1.55 -5.12 1.63
CA PHE A 37 2.65 -6.07 1.73
C PHE A 37 3.89 -5.53 1.03
N PHE A 38 5.01 -5.50 1.75
CA PHE A 38 6.34 -5.21 1.20
C PHE A 38 7.19 -6.47 1.07
N MET A 39 6.53 -7.62 0.98
CA MET A 39 7.11 -8.93 0.72
C MET A 39 6.37 -9.61 -0.44
N SER A 40 7.07 -10.34 -1.28
CA SER A 40 6.51 -10.92 -2.51
C SER A 40 5.38 -11.92 -2.26
N LYS A 41 5.43 -12.66 -1.16
CA LYS A 41 4.46 -13.73 -0.86
C LYS A 41 3.31 -13.34 0.07
N GLY A 42 3.24 -12.10 0.53
CA GLY A 42 2.20 -11.69 1.47
C GLY A 42 0.79 -11.79 0.89
N SER A 43 0.61 -11.27 -0.31
CA SER A 43 -0.69 -11.34 -1.01
C SER A 43 -1.05 -12.78 -1.40
N GLU A 44 -0.09 -13.56 -1.90
CA GLU A 44 -0.29 -14.99 -2.25
C GLU A 44 -0.78 -15.78 -1.03
N TYR A 45 -0.17 -15.57 0.11
CA TYR A 45 -0.57 -16.26 1.35
C TYR A 45 -2.04 -16.02 1.73
N LEU A 46 -2.52 -14.79 1.56
CA LEU A 46 -3.92 -14.47 1.84
C LEU A 46 -4.87 -15.05 0.79
N THR A 47 -4.49 -14.98 -0.50
CA THR A 47 -5.32 -15.53 -1.58
C THR A 47 -5.46 -17.05 -1.52
N GLU A 48 -4.48 -17.77 -0.96
CA GLU A 48 -4.53 -19.22 -0.79
C GLU A 48 -5.37 -19.65 0.42
N ARG A 49 -5.52 -18.81 1.44
CA ARG A 49 -6.13 -19.18 2.72
C ARG A 49 -7.53 -18.61 2.94
N TYR A 50 -7.88 -17.55 2.25
CA TYR A 50 -9.13 -16.84 2.46
C TYR A 50 -9.90 -16.70 1.16
N VAL A 51 -11.21 -16.55 1.29
CA VAL A 51 -12.05 -16.21 0.14
C VAL A 51 -11.87 -14.72 -0.17
N VAL A 52 -11.29 -14.45 -1.32
CA VAL A 52 -10.96 -13.09 -1.75
C VAL A 52 -11.44 -12.85 -3.18
N THR A 53 -11.69 -11.60 -3.50
CA THR A 53 -12.07 -11.16 -4.85
C THR A 53 -11.04 -10.16 -5.36
N GLU A 54 -10.47 -10.43 -6.52
CA GLU A 54 -9.65 -9.44 -7.22
C GLU A 54 -10.58 -8.35 -7.76
N LEU A 55 -10.21 -7.10 -7.50
CA LEU A 55 -10.99 -5.97 -7.99
C LEU A 55 -10.79 -5.79 -9.50
N PRO A 56 -11.83 -5.32 -10.23
CA PRO A 56 -11.81 -5.26 -11.70
C PRO A 56 -10.78 -4.27 -12.24
N GLU A 57 -10.41 -3.28 -11.45
CA GLU A 57 -9.40 -2.29 -11.82
C GLU A 57 -8.14 -2.47 -10.99
N PRO A 58 -6.95 -2.43 -11.61
CA PRO A 58 -5.70 -2.48 -10.87
C PRO A 58 -5.47 -1.18 -10.10
N PHE A 59 -4.63 -1.27 -9.06
CA PHE A 59 -4.22 -0.12 -8.29
C PHE A 59 -3.53 0.93 -9.19
N PRO A 60 -3.97 2.18 -9.15
CA PRO A 60 -3.41 3.25 -9.97
C PRO A 60 -2.06 3.68 -9.40
N CYS A 61 -0.98 3.16 -9.95
CA CYS A 61 0.37 3.57 -9.62
C CYS A 61 1.15 3.94 -10.87
N PHE A 62 2.15 4.79 -10.72
CA PHE A 62 2.87 5.38 -11.85
C PHE A 62 3.67 4.34 -12.63
N LEU A 63 4.37 3.44 -11.94
CA LEU A 63 5.35 2.55 -12.57
C LEU A 63 4.80 1.18 -12.99
N ARG A 64 3.90 0.60 -12.23
CA ARG A 64 3.39 -0.74 -12.48
C ARG A 64 1.99 -0.93 -11.94
N ARG A 65 1.08 -1.37 -12.79
CA ARG A 65 -0.25 -1.80 -12.36
C ARG A 65 -0.10 -2.99 -11.41
N ARG A 66 -0.83 -2.94 -10.29
CA ARG A 66 -0.82 -3.98 -9.25
C ARG A 66 -2.25 -4.44 -8.99
N PRO A 67 -2.50 -5.75 -8.85
CA PRO A 67 -3.80 -6.24 -8.46
C PRO A 67 -4.14 -5.76 -7.05
N VAL A 68 -5.42 -5.50 -6.82
CA VAL A 68 -5.98 -5.23 -5.51
C VAL A 68 -6.99 -6.32 -5.20
N TRP A 69 -6.91 -6.85 -4.01
CA TRP A 69 -7.76 -7.91 -3.53
C TRP A 69 -8.65 -7.41 -2.40
N GLN A 70 -9.90 -7.84 -2.39
CA GLN A 70 -10.86 -7.59 -1.32
C GLN A 70 -11.11 -8.89 -0.57
N MET A 71 -11.01 -8.89 0.75
CA MET A 71 -11.44 -10.00 1.59
C MET A 71 -12.97 -10.04 1.63
N ASN A 72 -13.56 -11.23 1.41
CA ASN A 72 -15.04 -11.33 1.33
C ASN A 72 -15.68 -11.25 2.72
N ASP A 73 -15.00 -11.78 3.74
CA ASP A 73 -15.53 -11.84 5.10
C ASP A 73 -15.21 -10.60 5.96
N TRP A 74 -14.32 -9.73 5.49
CA TRP A 74 -13.90 -8.53 6.23
C TRP A 74 -13.81 -7.31 5.31
N PRO A 75 -14.09 -6.10 5.82
CA PRO A 75 -13.95 -4.86 5.08
C PRO A 75 -12.47 -4.45 4.95
N ILE A 76 -11.65 -5.32 4.40
CA ILE A 76 -10.20 -5.15 4.25
C ILE A 76 -9.82 -5.45 2.80
N CYS A 77 -9.11 -4.53 2.17
CA CYS A 77 -8.44 -4.78 0.91
C CYS A 77 -6.93 -4.95 1.14
N PHE A 78 -6.25 -5.62 0.22
CA PHE A 78 -4.81 -5.78 0.31
C PHE A 78 -4.14 -5.77 -1.05
N LEU A 79 -2.87 -5.39 -1.06
CA LEU A 79 -2.06 -5.31 -2.27
C LEU A 79 -0.57 -5.29 -1.93
N PHE A 80 0.26 -5.47 -2.95
CA PHE A 80 1.70 -5.25 -2.84
C PHE A 80 1.99 -3.74 -2.82
N GLY A 81 2.70 -3.28 -1.80
CA GLY A 81 3.02 -1.87 -1.54
C GLY A 81 4.10 -1.27 -2.44
N GLY A 82 4.80 -2.12 -3.20
CA GLY A 82 5.91 -1.69 -4.05
C GLY A 82 7.28 -2.01 -3.44
N SER A 83 8.33 -1.65 -4.15
CA SER A 83 9.72 -1.85 -3.75
C SER A 83 10.40 -0.52 -3.53
N GLY A 84 10.94 -0.33 -2.32
CA GLY A 84 11.63 0.88 -1.93
C GLY A 84 10.72 2.04 -1.52
N ALA A 85 11.31 3.03 -0.86
CA ALA A 85 10.60 4.15 -0.25
C ALA A 85 9.73 4.98 -1.21
N PRO A 86 10.18 5.30 -2.45
CA PRO A 86 9.35 6.08 -3.36
C PRO A 86 8.04 5.38 -3.74
N GLN A 87 8.08 4.07 -4.00
CA GLN A 87 6.87 3.32 -4.32
C GLN A 87 5.97 3.11 -3.10
N ALA A 88 6.56 2.97 -1.92
CA ALA A 88 5.82 2.88 -0.68
C ALA A 88 5.04 4.18 -0.41
N ALA A 89 5.69 5.33 -0.54
CA ALA A 89 5.06 6.63 -0.38
C ALA A 89 3.92 6.83 -1.39
N ASP A 90 4.17 6.61 -2.68
CA ASP A 90 3.14 6.67 -3.73
C ASP A 90 1.94 5.76 -3.41
N SER A 91 2.18 4.56 -2.89
CA SER A 91 1.11 3.63 -2.52
C SER A 91 0.26 4.14 -1.35
N VAL A 92 0.89 4.69 -0.33
CA VAL A 92 0.19 5.25 0.85
C VAL A 92 -0.64 6.47 0.47
N GLU A 93 -0.06 7.39 -0.28
CA GLU A 93 -0.76 8.60 -0.75
C GLU A 93 -1.94 8.26 -1.67
N THR A 94 -1.75 7.31 -2.58
CA THR A 94 -2.82 6.85 -3.48
C THR A 94 -3.94 6.16 -2.72
N LEU A 95 -3.64 5.30 -1.74
CA LEU A 95 -4.65 4.68 -0.87
C LEU A 95 -5.45 5.73 -0.09
N ALA A 96 -4.77 6.73 0.46
CA ALA A 96 -5.41 7.82 1.18
C ALA A 96 -6.35 8.61 0.26
N ALA A 97 -5.90 8.93 -0.96
CA ALA A 97 -6.72 9.61 -1.97
C ALA A 97 -7.93 8.79 -2.42
N LEU A 98 -7.83 7.44 -2.44
CA LEU A 98 -8.94 6.53 -2.69
C LEU A 98 -9.86 6.32 -1.47
N GLY A 99 -9.61 7.02 -0.38
CA GLY A 99 -10.47 7.05 0.79
C GLY A 99 -10.21 5.97 1.84
N VAL A 100 -9.09 5.27 1.75
CA VAL A 100 -8.61 4.37 2.81
C VAL A 100 -8.24 5.20 4.04
N LYS A 101 -8.61 4.74 5.22
CA LYS A 101 -8.39 5.44 6.50
C LYS A 101 -7.35 4.76 7.38
N ASN A 102 -7.25 3.44 7.28
CA ASN A 102 -6.32 2.66 8.07
C ASN A 102 -5.44 1.86 7.14
N ILE A 103 -4.13 1.98 7.30
CA ILE A 103 -3.15 1.24 6.51
C ILE A 103 -2.29 0.43 7.45
N ILE A 104 -2.21 -0.88 7.22
CA ILE A 104 -1.33 -1.80 7.93
C ILE A 104 -0.22 -2.18 6.95
N ALA A 105 0.99 -1.75 7.22
CA ALA A 105 2.17 -2.11 6.44
C ALA A 105 2.80 -3.38 7.01
N VAL A 106 3.02 -4.38 6.18
CA VAL A 106 3.62 -5.66 6.56
C VAL A 106 4.86 -5.92 5.72
N GLY A 107 5.98 -6.14 6.37
CA GLY A 107 7.25 -6.39 5.71
C GLY A 107 8.14 -7.33 6.51
N MET A 108 9.27 -7.70 5.95
CA MET A 108 10.32 -8.41 6.64
C MET A 108 11.45 -7.46 7.00
N PHE A 109 12.11 -7.72 8.10
CA PHE A 109 13.28 -6.97 8.52
C PHE A 109 14.33 -7.90 9.13
N GLY A 110 15.59 -7.45 9.15
CA GLY A 110 16.66 -8.09 9.88
C GLY A 110 16.83 -7.42 11.24
N ALA A 111 16.96 -8.21 12.30
CA ALA A 111 17.25 -7.71 13.63
C ALA A 111 18.74 -7.79 13.95
N PHE A 112 19.26 -6.75 14.60
CA PHE A 112 20.62 -6.73 15.16
C PHE A 112 20.63 -7.04 16.67
N SER A 113 19.45 -7.03 17.33
CA SER A 113 19.31 -7.40 18.73
C SER A 113 19.13 -8.90 18.88
N ALA A 114 19.79 -9.48 19.86
CA ALA A 114 19.59 -10.88 20.23
C ALA A 114 18.23 -11.14 20.90
N ASP A 115 17.53 -10.08 21.29
CA ASP A 115 16.21 -10.17 21.94
C ASP A 115 15.08 -10.46 20.94
N VAL A 116 15.35 -10.29 19.64
CA VAL A 116 14.38 -10.57 18.58
C VAL A 116 14.77 -11.84 17.85
N GLN A 117 13.90 -12.84 17.92
CA GLN A 117 14.14 -14.13 17.29
C GLN A 117 13.46 -14.25 15.91
N PRO A 118 14.00 -15.09 15.01
CA PRO A 118 13.33 -15.36 13.74
C PRO A 118 11.89 -15.86 13.92
N GLY A 119 10.94 -15.25 13.23
CA GLY A 119 9.51 -15.59 13.31
C GLY A 119 8.71 -14.73 14.29
N GLU A 120 9.35 -13.84 15.03
CA GLU A 120 8.65 -12.88 15.88
C GLU A 120 8.06 -11.72 15.06
N ILE A 121 6.95 -11.20 15.54
CA ILE A 121 6.28 -10.01 14.99
C ILE A 121 6.65 -8.82 15.86
N VAL A 122 7.21 -7.80 15.22
CA VAL A 122 7.51 -6.52 15.89
C VAL A 122 6.59 -5.45 15.33
N VAL A 123 5.94 -4.71 16.21
CA VAL A 123 5.13 -3.53 15.89
C VAL A 123 5.91 -2.33 16.41
N PRO A 124 6.43 -1.44 15.52
CA PRO A 124 7.24 -0.29 15.92
C PRO A 124 6.42 0.83 16.57
#